data_45d5f3429739b4a961c3dde68fd81dcb
#
_entry.id   45d5f3429739b4a961c3dde68fd81dcb
#
_cell.length_a   1.000
_cell.length_b   1.000
_cell.length_c   1.000
_cell.angle_alpha   90.00
_cell.angle_beta   90.00
_cell.angle_gamma   90.00
#
_symmetry.space_group_name_H-M   'P 1'
#
loop_
_entity.id
_entity.type
_entity.pdbx_description
1 polymer ?
#
loop_
_entity_poly.entity_id
_entity_poly.type
_entity_poly.pdbx_seq_one_letter_code
_entity_poly.pdbx_strand_id
1 'polypeptide(L)'
;MFKLLAYIMADENTKRIIGEDVDRNLKWDHINSDSRIKRLILCLKKNDYRNVYYFRLKNANKVARALIKIENIIKPFDTTVEIVGNIKGGLLVSHCLSMVGPSEAGKNLRVGPGAVIGRMGMDFPVIGDNVYIAANATVIGGVHIGNNVIIGAGSVVVKDIPDNSVVVGNPARIIRTINESDYNEIM
;
A
#
# COMPACT_ATOMS: atom_id res chain seq x y z
N MET A 1 20.48 4.99 -10.75
CA MET A 1 21.59 4.08 -10.34
C MET A 1 21.45 3.66 -8.88
N PHE A 2 21.38 4.58 -7.94
CA PHE A 2 21.32 4.26 -6.49
C PHE A 2 20.10 3.43 -6.06
N LYS A 3 18.93 3.59 -6.69
CA LYS A 3 17.75 2.75 -6.41
C LYS A 3 18.02 1.26 -6.57
N LEU A 4 18.60 0.87 -7.71
CA LEU A 4 18.89 -0.53 -7.98
C LEU A 4 19.97 -1.07 -7.05
N LEU A 5 20.99 -0.25 -6.76
CA LEU A 5 22.03 -0.60 -5.80
C LEU A 5 21.45 -0.77 -4.39
N ALA A 6 20.54 0.10 -3.97
CA ALA A 6 19.86 -0.03 -2.68
C ALA A 6 19.06 -1.34 -2.56
N TYR A 7 18.40 -1.77 -3.65
CA TYR A 7 17.73 -3.09 -3.70
C TYR A 7 18.72 -4.24 -3.56
N ILE A 8 19.83 -4.20 -4.32
CA ILE A 8 20.84 -5.26 -4.28
C ILE A 8 21.44 -5.40 -2.88
N MET A 9 21.67 -4.28 -2.20
CA MET A 9 22.26 -4.23 -0.86
C MET A 9 21.26 -4.42 0.28
N ALA A 10 19.97 -4.47 0.00
CA ALA A 10 18.94 -4.74 0.99
C ALA A 10 19.02 -6.19 1.50
N ASP A 11 18.51 -6.41 2.70
CA ASP A 11 18.37 -7.75 3.28
C ASP A 11 17.31 -8.57 2.53
N GLU A 12 17.39 -9.90 2.67
CA GLU A 12 16.53 -10.84 1.91
C GLU A 12 15.04 -10.68 2.24
N ASN A 13 14.69 -10.34 3.48
CA ASN A 13 13.30 -10.09 3.86
C ASN A 13 12.75 -8.85 3.15
N THR A 14 13.51 -7.76 3.13
CA THR A 14 13.16 -6.54 2.39
C THR A 14 13.02 -6.82 0.89
N LYS A 15 13.95 -7.58 0.27
CA LYS A 15 13.87 -7.99 -1.13
C LYS A 15 12.63 -8.83 -1.44
N ARG A 16 12.26 -9.73 -0.54
CA ARG A 16 11.04 -10.54 -0.67
C ARG A 16 9.79 -9.67 -0.68
N ILE A 17 9.66 -8.76 0.30
CA ILE A 17 8.51 -7.86 0.41
C ILE A 17 8.41 -6.93 -0.82
N ILE A 18 9.53 -6.36 -1.26
CA ILE A 18 9.58 -5.57 -2.50
C ILE A 18 9.15 -6.41 -3.71
N GLY A 19 9.53 -7.70 -3.75
CA GLY A 19 9.09 -8.62 -4.78
C GLY A 19 7.56 -8.79 -4.81
N GLU A 20 6.95 -8.98 -3.67
CA GLU A 20 5.49 -9.08 -3.52
C GLU A 20 4.78 -7.79 -3.98
N ASP A 21 5.31 -6.62 -3.63
CA ASP A 21 4.79 -5.33 -4.08
C ASP A 21 4.93 -5.16 -5.61
N VAL A 22 6.07 -5.56 -6.18
CA VAL A 22 6.32 -5.53 -7.64
C VAL A 22 5.33 -6.43 -8.37
N ASP A 23 5.15 -7.66 -7.90
CA ASP A 23 4.26 -8.63 -8.51
C ASP A 23 2.82 -8.13 -8.53
N ARG A 24 2.39 -7.54 -7.43
CA ARG A 24 1.06 -6.93 -7.30
C ARG A 24 0.86 -5.77 -8.28
N ASN A 25 1.83 -4.85 -8.35
CA ASN A 25 1.75 -3.69 -9.23
C ASN A 25 1.77 -4.08 -10.72
N LEU A 26 2.56 -5.08 -11.13
CA LEU A 26 2.62 -5.54 -12.51
C LEU A 26 1.40 -6.37 -12.91
N LYS A 27 0.85 -7.17 -12.00
CA LYS A 27 -0.42 -7.87 -12.21
C LYS A 27 -1.53 -6.88 -12.50
N TRP A 28 -1.60 -5.80 -11.74
CA TRP A 28 -2.58 -4.72 -11.94
C TRP A 28 -2.46 -4.06 -13.33
N ASP A 29 -1.23 -3.87 -13.82
CA ASP A 29 -0.97 -3.28 -15.14
C ASP A 29 -1.01 -4.28 -16.30
N HIS A 30 -1.28 -5.57 -16.04
CA HIS A 30 -1.22 -6.64 -17.03
C HIS A 30 0.15 -6.76 -17.72
N ILE A 31 1.25 -6.47 -17.01
CA ILE A 31 2.61 -6.53 -17.53
C ILE A 31 3.29 -7.83 -17.10
N ASN A 32 3.74 -8.61 -18.07
CA ASN A 32 4.53 -9.83 -17.85
C ASN A 32 6.01 -9.60 -18.18
N SER A 33 6.88 -10.08 -17.31
CA SER A 33 8.33 -10.11 -17.56
C SER A 33 8.98 -11.20 -16.70
N ASP A 34 9.86 -12.00 -17.29
CA ASP A 34 10.53 -13.11 -16.61
C ASP A 34 11.67 -12.67 -15.68
N SER A 35 12.26 -11.50 -15.92
CA SER A 35 13.38 -11.00 -15.14
C SER A 35 12.92 -10.17 -13.95
N ARG A 36 13.29 -10.62 -12.73
CA ARG A 36 13.02 -9.89 -11.47
C ARG A 36 13.50 -8.44 -11.50
N ILE A 37 14.69 -8.20 -12.04
CA ILE A 37 15.27 -6.86 -12.16
C ILE A 37 14.52 -6.01 -13.17
N LYS A 38 14.15 -6.58 -14.34
CA LYS A 38 13.31 -5.87 -15.32
C LYS A 38 11.97 -5.45 -14.70
N ARG A 39 11.32 -6.35 -13.99
CA ARG A 39 10.04 -6.09 -13.28
C ARG A 39 10.18 -4.92 -12.32
N LEU A 40 11.22 -4.92 -11.48
CA LEU A 40 11.50 -3.82 -10.56
C LEU A 40 11.74 -2.50 -11.31
N ILE A 41 12.54 -2.49 -12.38
CA ILE A 41 12.81 -1.30 -13.17
C ILE A 41 11.53 -0.72 -13.79
N LEU A 42 10.63 -1.58 -14.28
CA LEU A 42 9.33 -1.15 -14.82
C LEU A 42 8.48 -0.46 -13.76
N CYS A 43 8.39 -1.05 -12.56
CA CYS A 43 7.69 -0.42 -11.45
C CYS A 43 8.33 0.91 -11.02
N LEU A 44 9.67 0.98 -10.94
CA LEU A 44 10.39 2.19 -10.53
C LEU A 44 10.27 3.38 -11.52
N LYS A 45 9.78 3.16 -12.72
CA LYS A 45 9.41 4.25 -13.65
C LYS A 45 8.14 4.98 -13.20
N LYS A 46 7.27 4.32 -12.42
CA LYS A 46 6.03 4.89 -11.91
C LYS A 46 6.30 5.68 -10.64
N ASN A 47 5.77 6.88 -10.55
CA ASN A 47 5.92 7.71 -9.35
C ASN A 47 5.25 7.06 -8.14
N ASP A 48 4.06 6.50 -8.32
CA ASP A 48 3.26 5.90 -7.25
C ASP A 48 4.02 4.74 -6.58
N TYR A 49 4.57 3.83 -7.37
CA TYR A 49 5.35 2.71 -6.84
C TYR A 49 6.64 3.17 -6.17
N ARG A 50 7.25 4.27 -6.59
CA ARG A 50 8.48 4.79 -5.98
C ARG A 50 8.30 5.09 -4.50
N ASN A 51 7.16 5.64 -4.08
CA ASN A 51 6.87 5.91 -2.67
C ASN A 51 6.76 4.60 -1.87
N VAL A 52 6.10 3.58 -2.40
CA VAL A 52 6.07 2.23 -1.80
C VAL A 52 7.48 1.66 -1.66
N TYR A 53 8.28 1.73 -2.72
CA TYR A 53 9.66 1.26 -2.74
C TYR A 53 10.53 1.97 -1.68
N TYR A 54 10.43 3.28 -1.57
CA TYR A 54 11.16 4.05 -0.58
C TYR A 54 10.71 3.76 0.84
N PHE A 55 9.42 3.58 1.05
CA PHE A 55 8.87 3.14 2.34
C PHE A 55 9.51 1.81 2.79
N ARG A 56 9.62 0.83 1.90
CA ARG A 56 10.27 -0.46 2.22
C ARG A 56 11.74 -0.30 2.58
N LEU A 57 12.47 0.47 1.80
CA LEU A 57 13.91 0.68 2.02
C LEU A 57 14.23 1.58 3.22
N LYS A 58 13.30 2.41 3.67
CA LYS A 58 13.44 3.19 4.91
C LYS A 58 13.63 2.30 6.14
N ASN A 59 13.07 1.09 6.10
CA ASN A 59 13.15 0.11 7.18
C ASN A 59 14.17 -1.01 6.91
N ALA A 60 14.89 -0.96 5.79
CA ALA A 60 15.94 -1.92 5.43
C ALA A 60 17.23 -1.69 6.24
N ASN A 61 18.27 -2.46 5.92
CA ASN A 61 19.58 -2.34 6.55
C ASN A 61 20.23 -0.94 6.34
N LYS A 62 21.28 -0.65 7.11
CA LYS A 62 21.93 0.69 7.12
C LYS A 62 22.44 1.13 5.75
N VAL A 63 22.97 0.20 4.94
CA VAL A 63 23.52 0.52 3.60
C VAL A 63 22.43 0.92 2.63
N ALA A 64 21.37 0.12 2.52
CA ALA A 64 20.22 0.42 1.66
C ALA A 64 19.58 1.75 2.04
N ARG A 65 19.41 2.04 3.35
CA ARG A 65 18.91 3.33 3.83
C ARG A 65 19.79 4.51 3.44
N ALA A 66 21.11 4.37 3.53
CA ALA A 66 22.04 5.44 3.13
C ALA A 66 21.94 5.74 1.64
N LEU A 67 21.89 4.71 0.79
CA LEU A 67 21.75 4.86 -0.66
C LEU A 67 20.44 5.55 -1.05
N ILE A 68 19.34 5.24 -0.37
CA ILE A 68 18.05 5.88 -0.62
C ILE A 68 18.04 7.35 -0.16
N LYS A 69 18.74 7.70 0.93
CA LYS A 69 18.90 9.11 1.33
C LYS A 69 19.65 9.92 0.27
N ILE A 70 20.71 9.35 -0.31
CA ILE A 70 21.47 9.99 -1.40
C ILE A 70 20.56 10.16 -2.64
N GLU A 71 19.82 9.12 -3.02
CA GLU A 71 18.87 9.20 -4.14
C GLU A 71 17.81 10.28 -3.92
N ASN A 72 17.32 10.46 -2.68
CA ASN A 72 16.33 11.48 -2.35
C ASN A 72 16.86 12.91 -2.46
N ILE A 73 18.17 13.13 -2.25
CA ILE A 73 18.82 14.43 -2.48
C ILE A 73 18.83 14.75 -3.98
N ILE A 74 19.13 13.75 -4.82
CA ILE A 74 19.24 13.92 -6.28
C ILE A 74 17.85 14.03 -6.93
N LYS A 75 16.91 13.21 -6.48
CA LYS A 75 15.54 13.16 -6.97
C LYS A 75 14.57 13.02 -5.80
N PRO A 76 14.07 14.14 -5.25
CA PRO A 76 13.19 14.15 -4.10
C PRO A 76 11.97 13.23 -4.26
N PHE A 77 11.50 12.68 -3.16
CA PHE A 77 10.27 11.89 -3.12
C PHE A 77 9.07 12.76 -3.45
N ASP A 78 8.05 12.11 -3.98
CA ASP A 78 6.74 12.74 -4.06
C ASP A 78 6.15 12.82 -2.65
N THR A 79 6.06 14.03 -2.10
CA THR A 79 5.54 14.27 -0.74
C THR A 79 4.01 14.19 -0.65
N THR A 80 3.34 13.97 -1.77
CA THR A 80 1.88 13.86 -1.81
C THR A 80 1.35 12.51 -1.35
N VAL A 81 2.23 11.52 -1.14
CA VAL A 81 1.90 10.21 -0.59
C VAL A 81 2.72 9.97 0.66
N GLU A 82 2.06 9.87 1.80
CA GLU A 82 2.70 9.48 3.06
C GLU A 82 2.36 8.02 3.38
N ILE A 83 3.39 7.21 3.65
CA ILE A 83 3.23 5.80 4.04
C ILE A 83 4.01 5.57 5.32
N VAL A 84 3.30 5.13 6.36
CA VAL A 84 3.85 4.76 7.68
C VAL A 84 3.15 3.50 8.20
N GLY A 85 3.70 2.88 9.25
CA GLY A 85 3.12 1.69 9.88
C GLY A 85 3.77 0.38 9.47
N ASN A 86 3.26 -0.72 10.01
CA ASN A 86 3.72 -2.08 9.72
C ASN A 86 2.82 -2.70 8.64
N ILE A 87 3.23 -2.64 7.38
CA ILE A 87 2.43 -3.11 6.24
C ILE A 87 3.12 -4.30 5.59
N LYS A 88 2.44 -5.44 5.48
CA LYS A 88 2.95 -6.64 4.79
C LYS A 88 3.08 -6.42 3.28
N GLY A 89 3.56 -7.41 2.54
CA GLY A 89 3.81 -7.32 1.10
C GLY A 89 2.55 -7.22 0.24
N GLY A 90 2.72 -6.84 -1.02
CA GLY A 90 1.62 -6.64 -1.97
C GLY A 90 0.93 -5.27 -1.83
N LEU A 91 1.61 -4.27 -1.28
CA LEU A 91 1.07 -2.91 -1.19
C LEU A 91 1.00 -2.26 -2.57
N LEU A 92 -0.18 -1.77 -2.90
CA LEU A 92 -0.45 -0.98 -4.10
C LEU A 92 -1.11 0.33 -3.71
N VAL A 93 -0.40 1.45 -3.92
CA VAL A 93 -0.95 2.80 -3.75
C VAL A 93 -1.09 3.42 -5.13
N SER A 94 -2.31 3.75 -5.51
CA SER A 94 -2.61 4.31 -6.83
C SER A 94 -2.71 5.82 -6.74
N HIS A 95 -1.84 6.50 -7.48
CA HIS A 95 -1.82 7.97 -7.59
C HIS A 95 -1.44 8.73 -6.31
N CYS A 96 -1.45 10.06 -6.40
CA CYS A 96 -1.03 10.97 -5.34
C CYS A 96 -2.13 11.28 -4.30
N LEU A 97 -1.77 12.11 -3.32
CA LEU A 97 -2.65 12.67 -2.29
C LEU A 97 -3.21 11.63 -1.30
N SER A 98 -2.51 10.51 -1.08
CA SER A 98 -2.94 9.49 -0.14
C SER A 98 -2.10 9.50 1.14
N MET A 99 -2.75 9.31 2.28
CA MET A 99 -2.10 9.08 3.57
C MET A 99 -2.38 7.65 4.04
N VAL A 100 -1.33 6.85 4.17
CA VAL A 100 -1.41 5.42 4.49
C VAL A 100 -0.70 5.18 5.83
N GLY A 101 -1.44 5.28 6.92
CA GLY A 101 -0.89 5.21 8.28
C GLY A 101 -1.66 4.27 9.21
N PRO A 102 -1.83 2.97 8.89
CA PRO A 102 -2.32 1.99 9.86
C PRO A 102 -1.26 1.68 10.90
N SER A 103 -1.64 1.19 12.09
CA SER A 103 -0.68 0.54 13.00
C SER A 103 -0.12 -0.72 12.36
N GLU A 104 -1.01 -1.57 11.84
CA GLU A 104 -0.70 -2.79 11.11
C GLU A 104 -1.59 -2.95 9.89
N ALA A 105 -1.04 -3.49 8.81
CA ALA A 105 -1.83 -3.94 7.67
C ALA A 105 -1.32 -5.29 7.14
N GLY A 106 -2.25 -6.13 6.75
CA GLY A 106 -2.03 -7.42 6.14
C GLY A 106 -1.44 -7.33 4.74
N LYS A 107 -1.51 -8.44 4.01
CA LYS A 107 -1.06 -8.54 2.62
C LYS A 107 -2.09 -7.92 1.66
N ASN A 108 -1.58 -7.48 0.52
CA ASN A 108 -2.41 -7.04 -0.61
C ASN A 108 -3.31 -5.83 -0.27
N LEU A 109 -2.82 -4.90 0.55
CA LEU A 109 -3.52 -3.62 0.74
C LEU A 109 -3.45 -2.79 -0.53
N ARG A 110 -4.62 -2.38 -1.04
CA ARG A 110 -4.76 -1.45 -2.17
C ARG A 110 -5.38 -0.15 -1.70
N VAL A 111 -4.73 0.96 -2.04
CA VAL A 111 -5.17 2.30 -1.65
C VAL A 111 -5.35 3.16 -2.88
N GLY A 112 -6.57 3.66 -3.07
CA GLY A 112 -6.95 4.57 -4.15
C GLY A 112 -6.50 6.00 -3.91
N PRO A 113 -6.58 6.87 -4.94
CA PRO A 113 -6.15 8.26 -4.84
C PRO A 113 -6.94 9.03 -3.79
N GLY A 114 -6.26 9.90 -3.04
CA GLY A 114 -6.88 10.73 -2.02
C GLY A 114 -7.41 9.98 -0.79
N ALA A 115 -7.19 8.66 -0.70
CA ALA A 115 -7.62 7.90 0.46
C ALA A 115 -6.77 8.20 1.69
N VAL A 116 -7.41 8.21 2.85
CA VAL A 116 -6.79 8.50 4.14
C VAL A 116 -6.97 7.31 5.08
N ILE A 117 -5.86 6.77 5.55
CA ILE A 117 -5.81 5.81 6.65
C ILE A 117 -5.04 6.48 7.77
N GLY A 118 -5.70 6.82 8.86
CA GLY A 118 -5.07 7.64 9.87
C GLY A 118 -5.62 7.43 11.29
N ARG A 119 -4.93 8.03 12.23
CA ARG A 119 -5.30 7.99 13.65
C ARG A 119 -6.44 8.97 13.98
N MET A 120 -7.14 8.63 15.05
CA MET A 120 -7.96 9.58 15.79
C MET A 120 -7.49 9.56 17.26
N GLY A 121 -6.94 10.68 17.74
CA GLY A 121 -6.20 10.69 19.00
C GLY A 121 -4.90 9.86 18.90
N MET A 122 -4.79 8.85 19.74
CA MET A 122 -3.63 7.91 19.74
C MET A 122 -3.94 6.57 19.05
N ASP A 123 -5.17 6.36 18.61
CA ASP A 123 -5.65 5.10 18.07
C ASP A 123 -5.50 5.06 16.55
N PHE A 124 -4.86 4.02 16.04
CA PHE A 124 -4.61 3.79 14.62
C PHE A 124 -5.41 2.59 14.11
N PRO A 125 -5.86 2.61 12.85
CA PRO A 125 -6.52 1.46 12.25
C PRO A 125 -5.61 0.23 12.17
N VAL A 126 -6.22 -0.95 12.33
CA VAL A 126 -5.64 -2.27 12.01
C VAL A 126 -6.38 -2.82 10.80
N ILE A 127 -5.64 -3.27 9.79
CA ILE A 127 -6.19 -3.70 8.50
C ILE A 127 -5.78 -5.14 8.22
N GLY A 128 -6.72 -5.98 7.83
CA GLY A 128 -6.50 -7.37 7.44
C GLY A 128 -5.85 -7.54 6.05
N ASP A 129 -5.91 -8.76 5.55
CA ASP A 129 -5.41 -9.14 4.22
C ASP A 129 -6.44 -8.83 3.13
N ASN A 130 -5.98 -8.53 1.90
CA ASN A 130 -6.82 -8.33 0.72
C ASN A 130 -7.85 -7.20 0.93
N VAL A 131 -7.41 -6.03 1.35
CA VAL A 131 -8.30 -4.88 1.57
C VAL A 131 -8.10 -3.84 0.46
N TYR A 132 -9.21 -3.40 -0.12
CA TYR A 132 -9.25 -2.28 -1.06
C TYR A 132 -9.94 -1.07 -0.44
N ILE A 133 -9.22 0.02 -0.34
CA ILE A 133 -9.72 1.32 0.10
C ILE A 133 -9.78 2.22 -1.13
N ALA A 134 -10.98 2.49 -1.62
CA ALA A 134 -11.18 3.21 -2.88
C ALA A 134 -10.89 4.72 -2.76
N ALA A 135 -10.99 5.43 -3.88
CA ALA A 135 -10.66 6.85 -3.96
C ALA A 135 -11.39 7.70 -2.93
N ASN A 136 -10.67 8.62 -2.29
CA ASN A 136 -11.20 9.55 -1.28
C ASN A 136 -11.90 8.91 -0.08
N ALA A 137 -11.72 7.60 0.14
CA ALA A 137 -12.23 6.96 1.35
C ALA A 137 -11.35 7.29 2.55
N THR A 138 -11.97 7.37 3.72
CA THR A 138 -11.32 7.70 4.98
C THR A 138 -11.53 6.57 5.98
N VAL A 139 -10.45 6.05 6.57
CA VAL A 139 -10.46 5.05 7.65
C VAL A 139 -9.70 5.64 8.82
N ILE A 140 -10.37 5.96 9.92
CA ILE A 140 -9.77 6.69 11.05
C ILE A 140 -10.11 6.09 12.40
N GLY A 141 -9.16 6.23 13.34
CA GLY A 141 -9.29 5.75 14.72
C GLY A 141 -8.87 4.29 14.87
N GLY A 142 -9.07 3.75 16.08
CA GLY A 142 -8.71 2.39 16.45
C GLY A 142 -9.63 1.30 15.87
N VAL A 143 -10.04 1.45 14.62
CA VAL A 143 -10.96 0.50 13.96
C VAL A 143 -10.20 -0.72 13.43
N HIS A 144 -10.87 -1.87 13.47
CA HIS A 144 -10.39 -3.11 12.87
C HIS A 144 -11.13 -3.38 11.57
N ILE A 145 -10.38 -3.46 10.48
CA ILE A 145 -10.88 -3.85 9.17
C ILE A 145 -10.47 -5.30 8.93
N GLY A 146 -11.44 -6.17 8.74
CA GLY A 146 -11.22 -7.59 8.49
C GLY A 146 -10.53 -7.90 7.16
N ASN A 147 -10.50 -9.18 6.81
CA ASN A 147 -9.93 -9.66 5.55
C ASN A 147 -10.96 -9.58 4.42
N ASN A 148 -10.47 -9.45 3.17
CA ASN A 148 -11.35 -9.41 1.98
C ASN A 148 -12.41 -8.31 2.10
N VAL A 149 -11.99 -7.06 2.33
CA VAL A 149 -12.89 -5.92 2.50
C VAL A 149 -12.72 -4.91 1.38
N ILE A 150 -13.84 -4.41 0.84
CA ILE A 150 -13.85 -3.28 -0.08
C ILE A 150 -14.53 -2.08 0.62
N ILE A 151 -13.79 -0.99 0.72
CA ILE A 151 -14.31 0.29 1.20
C ILE A 151 -14.51 1.18 -0.03
N GLY A 152 -15.78 1.47 -0.35
CA GLY A 152 -16.16 2.22 -1.55
C GLY A 152 -15.69 3.68 -1.51
N ALA A 153 -15.61 4.29 -2.67
CA ALA A 153 -15.12 5.66 -2.83
C ALA A 153 -15.92 6.67 -1.97
N GLY A 154 -15.20 7.63 -1.36
CA GLY A 154 -15.80 8.67 -0.53
C GLY A 154 -16.38 8.18 0.81
N SER A 155 -16.17 6.93 1.17
CA SER A 155 -16.70 6.37 2.42
C SER A 155 -15.89 6.81 3.63
N VAL A 156 -16.55 6.93 4.78
CA VAL A 156 -15.89 7.27 6.06
C VAL A 156 -16.13 6.15 7.08
N VAL A 157 -15.07 5.40 7.36
CA VAL A 157 -15.07 4.26 8.28
C VAL A 157 -14.59 4.72 9.66
N VAL A 158 -15.47 4.60 10.65
CA VAL A 158 -15.23 4.96 12.05
C VAL A 158 -15.67 3.85 13.02
N LYS A 159 -15.92 2.65 12.50
CA LYS A 159 -16.28 1.44 13.24
C LYS A 159 -15.65 0.23 12.59
N ASP A 160 -15.52 -0.85 13.35
CA ASP A 160 -15.01 -2.12 12.87
C ASP A 160 -15.81 -2.66 11.69
N ILE A 161 -15.11 -3.26 10.74
CA ILE A 161 -15.68 -3.91 9.56
C ILE A 161 -15.29 -5.39 9.58
N PRO A 162 -16.24 -6.31 9.58
CA PRO A 162 -15.95 -7.75 9.54
C PRO A 162 -15.38 -8.20 8.20
N ASP A 163 -14.85 -9.41 8.19
CA ASP A 163 -14.34 -10.07 6.98
C ASP A 163 -15.41 -10.13 5.87
N ASN A 164 -14.94 -10.21 4.63
CA ASN A 164 -15.73 -10.44 3.42
C ASN A 164 -16.86 -9.40 3.21
N SER A 165 -16.57 -8.14 3.48
CA SER A 165 -17.57 -7.06 3.46
C SER A 165 -17.29 -6.02 2.39
N VAL A 166 -18.37 -5.54 1.76
CA VAL A 166 -18.37 -4.32 0.95
C VAL A 166 -19.09 -3.22 1.73
N VAL A 167 -18.41 -2.10 1.97
CA VAL A 167 -18.95 -0.98 2.74
C VAL A 167 -18.91 0.32 1.96
N VAL A 168 -19.93 1.15 2.14
CA VAL A 168 -20.02 2.47 1.51
C VAL A 168 -20.70 3.48 2.44
N GLY A 169 -20.50 4.75 2.17
CA GLY A 169 -21.22 5.86 2.78
C GLY A 169 -20.45 6.60 3.88
N ASN A 170 -21.05 7.65 4.41
CA ASN A 170 -20.55 8.47 5.51
C ASN A 170 -21.64 8.67 6.58
N PRO A 171 -21.57 8.01 7.74
CA PRO A 171 -20.61 6.96 8.10
C PRO A 171 -20.84 5.68 7.28
N ALA A 172 -19.76 4.92 7.04
CA ALA A 172 -19.80 3.70 6.23
C ALA A 172 -20.73 2.63 6.83
N ARG A 173 -21.40 1.89 5.94
CA ARG A 173 -22.29 0.76 6.29
C ARG A 173 -22.01 -0.41 5.36
N ILE A 174 -22.13 -1.61 5.87
CA ILE A 174 -22.06 -2.83 5.07
C ILE A 174 -23.29 -2.85 4.15
N ILE A 175 -23.04 -2.98 2.85
CA ILE A 175 -24.10 -3.06 1.83
C ILE A 175 -24.28 -4.48 1.29
N ARG A 176 -23.21 -5.29 1.31
CA ARG A 176 -23.24 -6.70 0.90
C ARG A 176 -21.95 -7.42 1.32
N THR A 177 -21.94 -8.72 1.16
CA THR A 177 -20.72 -9.54 1.26
C THR A 177 -19.95 -9.53 -0.07
N ILE A 178 -18.67 -9.85 0.01
CA ILE A 178 -17.78 -10.06 -1.16
C ILE A 178 -18.32 -11.22 -2.01
N ASN A 179 -18.26 -11.07 -3.32
CA ASN A 179 -18.56 -12.10 -4.31
C ASN A 179 -17.33 -12.39 -5.21
N GLU A 180 -17.42 -13.36 -6.11
CA GLU A 180 -16.30 -13.76 -6.97
C GLU A 180 -15.77 -12.62 -7.85
N SER A 181 -16.63 -11.74 -8.34
CA SER A 181 -16.21 -10.61 -9.19
C SER A 181 -15.38 -9.58 -8.42
N ASP A 182 -15.66 -9.43 -7.12
CA ASP A 182 -14.93 -8.50 -6.25
C ASP A 182 -13.48 -8.93 -6.01
N TYR A 183 -13.19 -10.24 -6.05
CA TYR A 183 -11.81 -10.72 -5.89
C TYR A 183 -10.87 -10.16 -6.96
N ASN A 184 -11.35 -9.91 -8.17
CA ASN A 184 -10.56 -9.28 -9.24
C ASN A 184 -10.19 -7.83 -8.89
N GLU A 185 -10.98 -7.15 -8.08
CA GLU A 185 -10.72 -5.79 -7.61
C GLU A 185 -9.73 -5.77 -6.43
N ILE A 186 -9.72 -6.82 -5.61
CA ILE A 186 -8.89 -6.89 -4.40
C ILE A 186 -7.55 -7.58 -4.68
N MET A 187 -7.52 -8.59 -5.57
CA MET A 187 -6.36 -9.44 -5.87
C MET A 187 -5.56 -8.95 -7.07
#